data_0e067388a4ceb0336b327e3261adb661
#
_entry.id   0e067388a4ceb0336b327e3261adb661
#
_cell.length_a   1.000
_cell.length_b   1.000
_cell.length_c   1.000
_cell.angle_alpha   90.00
_cell.angle_beta   90.00
_cell.angle_gamma   90.00
#
_symmetry.space_group_name_H-M   'P 1'
#
loop_
_entity.id
_entity.type
_entity.pdbx_description
1 polymer ?
#
loop_
_entity_poly.entity_id
_entity_poly.type
_entity_poly.pdbx_seq_one_letter_code
_entity_poly.pdbx_strand_id
1 'polypeptide(L)'
;MAEDWDDIRPEGQEEDSISEETAPLDEGTAAPSGKYDKLIGEDSAKYKLSGMFKDWFLDYSSYVILQRAVPHIVDGLKPVQRRVLHAMYKMDDGRYSKVANIVGQAMQYHPHGDQSILGAIVQIGQKGFCIDCQGNWGNILTGDPNAAPRYIEARLSKFAKEVLFDPKVTNWITSYDGRNQEPTELPVRFPLLLAQGTEGIAVNLSEVFALKLDNVP
;
A
#
# COMPACT_ATOMS: atom_id res chain seq x y z
N MET A 1 -8.47 -40.77 36.21
CA MET A 1 -9.72 -40.02 36.07
C MET A 1 -9.47 -39.09 34.91
N ALA A 2 -9.91 -39.50 33.73
CA ALA A 2 -9.92 -38.70 32.52
C ALA A 2 -11.39 -38.25 32.38
N GLU A 3 -11.64 -36.96 32.38
CA GLU A 3 -12.97 -36.42 32.17
C GLU A 3 -13.10 -36.03 30.70
N ASP A 4 -14.11 -36.61 30.08
CA ASP A 4 -14.56 -36.42 28.71
C ASP A 4 -15.02 -34.96 28.47
N TRP A 5 -14.51 -34.34 27.40
CA TRP A 5 -14.91 -33.01 26.90
C TRP A 5 -15.65 -33.08 25.56
N ASP A 6 -16.46 -34.14 25.34
CA ASP A 6 -17.17 -34.34 24.07
C ASP A 6 -18.69 -34.14 24.17
N ASP A 7 -19.19 -33.09 24.80
CA ASP A 7 -20.63 -32.79 24.71
C ASP A 7 -20.94 -31.29 24.90
N ILE A 8 -20.63 -30.44 23.90
CA ILE A 8 -21.36 -29.18 23.69
C ILE A 8 -21.45 -28.91 22.19
N ARG A 9 -22.44 -29.52 21.53
CA ARG A 9 -22.95 -29.02 20.24
C ARG A 9 -24.16 -28.15 20.53
N PRO A 10 -24.19 -26.89 20.06
CA PRO A 10 -25.44 -26.15 20.04
C PRO A 10 -26.32 -26.68 18.87
N GLU A 11 -27.48 -27.16 19.21
CA GLU A 11 -28.57 -27.46 18.29
C GLU A 11 -29.11 -26.15 17.66
N GLY A 12 -29.47 -26.24 16.39
CA GLY A 12 -30.42 -25.31 15.74
C GLY A 12 -29.82 -24.15 14.98
N GLN A 13 -29.38 -24.38 13.73
CA GLN A 13 -29.57 -23.40 12.68
C GLN A 13 -30.33 -24.09 11.55
N GLU A 14 -31.56 -23.62 11.37
CA GLU A 14 -32.43 -23.94 10.25
C GLU A 14 -31.78 -23.45 8.96
N GLU A 15 -31.71 -24.32 7.96
CA GLU A 15 -31.29 -23.98 6.60
C GLU A 15 -32.40 -23.11 5.98
N ASP A 16 -32.24 -21.82 6.02
CA ASP A 16 -33.01 -20.89 5.19
C ASP A 16 -32.60 -21.09 3.73
N SER A 17 -33.49 -21.78 3.01
CA SER A 17 -33.45 -21.85 1.55
C SER A 17 -33.66 -20.48 0.96
N ILE A 18 -32.59 -19.82 0.58
CA ILE A 18 -32.63 -18.58 -0.21
C ILE A 18 -33.09 -18.96 -1.61
N SER A 19 -34.38 -18.70 -1.91
CA SER A 19 -34.90 -18.70 -3.25
C SER A 19 -34.22 -17.60 -4.05
N GLU A 20 -33.51 -17.96 -5.12
CA GLU A 20 -32.99 -17.05 -6.13
C GLU A 20 -34.15 -16.35 -6.83
N GLU A 21 -34.53 -15.20 -6.33
CA GLU A 21 -35.37 -14.24 -7.04
C GLU A 21 -34.46 -13.38 -7.89
N THR A 22 -34.31 -13.77 -9.16
CA THR A 22 -33.62 -12.98 -10.18
C THR A 22 -34.41 -11.71 -10.45
N ALA A 23 -33.96 -10.60 -9.86
CA ALA A 23 -34.43 -9.28 -10.26
C ALA A 23 -34.07 -8.99 -11.72
N PRO A 24 -34.96 -8.38 -12.52
CA PRO A 24 -34.65 -8.02 -13.89
C PRO A 24 -33.53 -6.98 -13.94
N LEU A 25 -32.52 -7.24 -14.75
CA LEU A 25 -31.43 -6.29 -15.04
C LEU A 25 -32.04 -5.05 -15.70
N ASP A 26 -31.93 -3.92 -15.08
CA ASP A 26 -32.29 -2.61 -15.62
C ASP A 26 -31.38 -2.31 -16.81
N GLU A 27 -32.00 -2.29 -18.03
CA GLU A 27 -31.37 -1.90 -19.28
C GLU A 27 -31.26 -0.38 -19.34
N GLY A 28 -30.27 0.22 -18.65
CA GLY A 28 -30.24 1.68 -18.69
C GLY A 28 -29.04 2.39 -18.08
N THR A 29 -27.82 1.84 -18.20
CA THR A 29 -26.62 2.67 -18.09
C THR A 29 -25.55 2.14 -19.02
N ALA A 30 -25.50 2.73 -20.22
CA ALA A 30 -24.44 2.51 -21.17
C ALA A 30 -23.11 2.92 -20.52
N ALA A 31 -22.24 1.93 -20.28
CA ALA A 31 -20.83 2.17 -19.95
C ALA A 31 -20.22 3.07 -21.05
N PRO A 32 -19.27 3.96 -20.73
CA PRO A 32 -18.68 4.85 -21.71
C PRO A 32 -18.06 4.03 -22.83
N SER A 33 -18.59 4.18 -24.05
CA SER A 33 -18.09 3.58 -25.27
C SER A 33 -16.71 4.15 -25.56
N GLY A 34 -15.68 3.48 -25.08
CA GLY A 34 -14.30 3.83 -25.33
C GLY A 34 -13.62 2.66 -26.01
N LYS A 35 -12.66 2.91 -26.82
CA LYS A 35 -11.56 2.08 -27.35
C LYS A 35 -11.80 0.57 -27.69
N TYR A 36 -12.83 -0.07 -27.09
CA TYR A 36 -13.13 -1.49 -27.21
C TYR A 36 -14.22 -1.85 -28.25
N ASP A 37 -15.04 -0.87 -28.69
CA ASP A 37 -16.13 -1.11 -29.64
C ASP A 37 -15.67 -1.36 -31.10
N LYS A 38 -14.41 -1.12 -31.42
CA LYS A 38 -13.85 -1.34 -32.76
C LYS A 38 -13.42 -2.79 -33.06
N LEU A 39 -13.61 -3.72 -32.12
CA LEU A 39 -13.12 -5.10 -32.21
C LEU A 39 -14.23 -6.14 -32.50
N ILE A 40 -15.44 -5.70 -32.91
CA ILE A 40 -16.55 -6.61 -33.12
C ILE A 40 -16.66 -7.01 -34.62
N GLY A 41 -15.80 -7.94 -35.04
CA GLY A 41 -15.97 -8.69 -36.28
C GLY A 41 -16.17 -10.19 -35.96
N GLU A 42 -16.84 -10.95 -36.83
CA GLU A 42 -17.25 -12.34 -36.56
C GLU A 42 -16.13 -13.35 -36.30
N ASP A 43 -14.88 -13.04 -36.67
CA ASP A 43 -13.66 -13.82 -36.35
C ASP A 43 -13.05 -13.47 -34.99
N SER A 44 -13.71 -12.61 -34.21
CA SER A 44 -13.13 -11.90 -33.09
C SER A 44 -13.13 -12.66 -31.75
N ALA A 45 -13.82 -13.81 -31.62
CA ALA A 45 -13.94 -14.48 -30.32
C ALA A 45 -12.62 -15.04 -29.79
N LYS A 46 -11.77 -15.60 -30.67
CA LYS A 46 -10.41 -16.08 -30.29
C LYS A 46 -9.42 -14.92 -30.08
N TYR A 47 -9.54 -13.87 -30.89
CA TYR A 47 -8.71 -12.67 -30.75
C TYR A 47 -9.07 -11.84 -29.52
N LYS A 48 -10.36 -11.81 -29.15
CA LYS A 48 -10.84 -11.03 -28.01
C LYS A 48 -10.23 -11.49 -26.70
N LEU A 49 -10.27 -12.79 -26.38
CA LEU A 49 -9.81 -13.27 -25.07
C LEU A 49 -8.29 -13.15 -24.91
N SER A 50 -7.51 -13.50 -25.91
CA SER A 50 -6.05 -13.38 -25.85
C SER A 50 -5.58 -11.93 -25.88
N GLY A 51 -6.22 -11.05 -26.66
CA GLY A 51 -5.92 -9.62 -26.69
C GLY A 51 -6.28 -8.94 -25.38
N MET A 52 -7.49 -9.16 -24.87
CA MET A 52 -7.92 -8.63 -23.57
C MET A 52 -7.03 -9.13 -22.45
N PHE A 53 -6.69 -10.43 -22.43
CA PHE A 53 -5.80 -10.98 -21.41
C PHE A 53 -4.41 -10.33 -21.46
N LYS A 54 -3.85 -10.17 -22.69
CA LYS A 54 -2.57 -9.50 -22.88
C LYS A 54 -2.59 -8.05 -22.43
N ASP A 55 -3.59 -7.28 -22.84
CA ASP A 55 -3.69 -5.86 -22.53
C ASP A 55 -3.93 -5.66 -21.01
N TRP A 56 -4.86 -6.39 -20.43
CA TRP A 56 -5.13 -6.32 -18.99
C TRP A 56 -3.96 -6.82 -18.14
N PHE A 57 -3.27 -7.85 -18.60
CA PHE A 57 -2.07 -8.33 -17.91
C PHE A 57 -0.95 -7.30 -17.96
N LEU A 58 -0.73 -6.64 -19.09
CA LEU A 58 0.26 -5.58 -19.22
C LEU A 58 -0.10 -4.37 -18.36
N ASP A 59 -1.36 -3.92 -18.41
CA ASP A 59 -1.84 -2.81 -17.60
C ASP A 59 -1.70 -3.10 -16.10
N TYR A 60 -2.15 -4.28 -15.66
CA TYR A 60 -2.02 -4.69 -14.27
C TYR A 60 -0.56 -4.86 -13.83
N SER A 61 0.27 -5.48 -14.65
CA SER A 61 1.69 -5.68 -14.35
C SER A 61 2.42 -4.35 -14.27
N SER A 62 2.16 -3.43 -15.20
CA SER A 62 2.70 -2.08 -15.17
C SER A 62 2.28 -1.33 -13.92
N TYR A 63 1.00 -1.41 -13.54
CA TYR A 63 0.50 -0.82 -12.32
C TYR A 63 1.20 -1.38 -11.07
N VAL A 64 1.33 -2.71 -10.96
CA VAL A 64 1.99 -3.35 -9.81
C VAL A 64 3.47 -2.97 -9.74
N ILE A 65 4.15 -2.91 -10.86
CA ILE A 65 5.57 -2.51 -10.91
C ILE A 65 5.72 -1.04 -10.48
N LEU A 66 5.04 -0.13 -11.18
CA LEU A 66 5.26 1.31 -11.03
C LEU A 66 4.60 1.91 -9.78
N GLN A 67 3.43 1.40 -9.38
CA GLN A 67 2.62 1.99 -8.32
C GLN A 67 2.63 1.23 -6.99
N ARG A 68 3.37 0.10 -6.92
CA ARG A 68 3.39 -0.71 -5.69
C ARG A 68 4.77 -1.22 -5.31
N ALA A 69 5.47 -1.88 -6.24
CA ALA A 69 6.61 -2.72 -5.90
C ALA A 69 7.95 -2.01 -5.96
N VAL A 70 8.16 -1.19 -6.99
CA VAL A 70 9.44 -0.55 -7.26
C VAL A 70 9.53 0.81 -6.56
N PRO A 71 10.55 1.02 -5.73
CA PRO A 71 10.80 2.34 -5.13
C PRO A 71 11.29 3.32 -6.18
N HIS A 72 10.93 4.58 -6.03
CA HIS A 72 11.38 5.61 -6.95
C HIS A 72 12.86 5.98 -6.70
N ILE A 73 13.63 6.16 -7.77
CA ILE A 73 15.09 6.40 -7.67
C ILE A 73 15.43 7.69 -6.94
N VAL A 74 14.58 8.72 -7.01
CA VAL A 74 14.83 10.03 -6.40
C VAL A 74 14.75 9.97 -4.89
N ASP A 75 13.70 9.34 -4.35
CA ASP A 75 13.43 9.33 -2.90
C ASP A 75 13.63 7.96 -2.23
N GLY A 76 13.85 6.90 -3.00
CA GLY A 76 14.02 5.56 -2.46
C GLY A 76 12.77 4.98 -1.81
N LEU A 77 11.59 5.57 -2.08
CA LEU A 77 10.34 5.21 -1.43
C LEU A 77 9.37 4.54 -2.41
N LYS A 78 8.64 3.56 -1.92
CA LYS A 78 7.47 3.03 -2.61
C LYS A 78 6.31 4.03 -2.48
N PRO A 79 5.35 4.05 -3.42
CA PRO A 79 4.22 4.98 -3.36
C PRO A 79 3.47 4.99 -2.03
N VAL A 80 3.21 3.82 -1.44
CA VAL A 80 2.57 3.73 -0.12
C VAL A 80 3.40 4.40 0.98
N GLN A 81 4.71 4.21 0.97
CA GLN A 81 5.62 4.80 1.97
C GLN A 81 5.63 6.33 1.84
N ARG A 82 5.67 6.84 0.62
CA ARG A 82 5.62 8.28 0.34
C ARG A 82 4.29 8.89 0.82
N ARG A 83 3.18 8.24 0.54
CA ARG A 83 1.84 8.69 0.98
C ARG A 83 1.71 8.70 2.50
N VAL A 84 2.26 7.70 3.18
CA VAL A 84 2.32 7.65 4.65
C VAL A 84 3.13 8.81 5.21
N LEU A 85 4.34 9.03 4.71
CA LEU A 85 5.19 10.15 5.17
C LEU A 85 4.54 11.50 4.88
N HIS A 86 3.87 11.64 3.72
CA HIS A 86 3.10 12.84 3.40
C HIS A 86 1.94 13.06 4.36
N ALA A 87 1.16 12.01 4.68
CA ALA A 87 0.08 12.10 5.65
C ALA A 87 0.60 12.49 7.04
N MET A 88 1.72 11.91 7.47
CA MET A 88 2.37 12.29 8.72
C MET A 88 2.85 13.74 8.72
N TYR A 89 3.37 14.24 7.59
CA TYR A 89 3.78 15.65 7.45
C TYR A 89 2.60 16.62 7.56
N LYS A 90 1.46 16.25 6.97
CA LYS A 90 0.22 17.06 7.06
C LYS A 90 -0.36 17.14 8.46
N MET A 91 -0.22 16.11 9.26
CA MET A 91 -0.74 16.07 10.63
C MET A 91 0.31 16.40 11.72
N ASP A 92 1.53 16.76 11.31
CA ASP A 92 2.65 16.92 12.23
C ASP A 92 2.48 18.14 13.16
N ASP A 93 2.31 17.86 14.43
CA ASP A 93 2.30 18.85 15.52
C ASP A 93 3.53 18.72 16.45
N GLY A 94 4.51 17.92 16.06
CA GLY A 94 5.72 17.62 16.83
C GLY A 94 5.56 16.56 17.91
N ARG A 95 4.33 16.11 18.19
CA ARG A 95 4.03 15.07 19.18
C ARG A 95 3.93 13.68 18.54
N TYR A 96 4.01 12.66 19.38
CA TYR A 96 3.71 11.30 18.94
C TYR A 96 2.22 11.13 18.68
N SER A 97 1.88 10.52 17.55
CA SER A 97 0.52 10.14 17.17
C SER A 97 0.37 8.63 17.16
N LYS A 98 -0.79 8.12 17.55
CA LYS A 98 -1.12 6.70 17.41
C LYS A 98 -1.01 6.27 15.96
N VAL A 99 -0.36 5.14 15.71
CA VAL A 99 -0.24 4.59 14.35
C VAL A 99 -1.60 4.35 13.71
N ALA A 100 -2.62 4.00 14.49
CA ALA A 100 -3.99 3.89 13.99
C ALA A 100 -4.51 5.20 13.35
N ASN A 101 -4.19 6.36 13.95
CA ASN A 101 -4.57 7.67 13.39
C ASN A 101 -3.80 7.98 12.11
N ILE A 102 -2.50 7.63 12.09
CA ILE A 102 -1.66 7.82 10.89
C ILE A 102 -2.18 6.97 9.73
N VAL A 103 -2.55 5.71 10.00
CA VAL A 103 -3.17 4.82 9.01
C VAL A 103 -4.44 5.44 8.45
N GLY A 104 -5.34 5.92 9.32
CA GLY A 104 -6.58 6.59 8.91
C GLY A 104 -6.34 7.81 8.01
N GLN A 105 -5.34 8.64 8.34
CA GLN A 105 -4.96 9.78 7.49
C GLN A 105 -4.35 9.34 6.15
N ALA A 106 -3.53 8.31 6.15
CA ALA A 106 -2.90 7.80 4.93
C ALA A 106 -3.91 7.18 3.94
N MET A 107 -5.04 6.66 4.44
CA MET A 107 -6.12 6.12 3.60
C MET A 107 -6.75 7.17 2.66
N GLN A 108 -6.63 8.47 2.96
CA GLN A 108 -7.06 9.54 2.06
C GLN A 108 -6.25 9.60 0.76
N TYR A 109 -5.04 9.05 0.76
CA TYR A 109 -4.11 9.05 -0.37
C TYR A 109 -3.92 7.67 -0.97
N HIS A 110 -4.14 6.61 -0.20
CA HIS A 110 -3.85 5.23 -0.61
C HIS A 110 -5.11 4.37 -0.62
N PRO A 111 -5.66 4.01 -1.81
CA PRO A 111 -6.93 3.29 -1.95
C PRO A 111 -6.80 1.78 -1.69
N HIS A 112 -6.11 1.40 -0.62
CA HIS A 112 -5.92 0.01 -0.23
C HIS A 112 -6.21 -0.17 1.27
N GLY A 113 -6.33 -1.43 1.70
CA GLY A 113 -6.67 -1.75 3.08
C GLY A 113 -5.65 -1.23 4.11
N ASP A 114 -6.14 -0.96 5.31
CA ASP A 114 -5.39 -0.48 6.47
C ASP A 114 -4.17 -1.35 6.82
N GLN A 115 -4.27 -2.66 6.64
CA GLN A 115 -3.16 -3.59 6.92
C GLN A 115 -1.94 -3.36 6.02
N SER A 116 -2.15 -3.01 4.74
CA SER A 116 -1.05 -2.71 3.82
C SER A 116 -0.33 -1.42 4.23
N ILE A 117 -1.09 -0.42 4.66
CA ILE A 117 -0.57 0.85 5.16
C ILE A 117 0.19 0.64 6.48
N LEU A 118 -0.39 -0.14 7.40
CA LEU A 118 0.26 -0.49 8.66
C LEU A 118 1.60 -1.19 8.42
N GLY A 119 1.64 -2.20 7.55
CA GLY A 119 2.87 -2.90 7.18
C GLY A 119 3.95 -1.94 6.65
N ALA A 120 3.56 -0.98 5.80
CA ALA A 120 4.48 0.03 5.29
C ALA A 120 5.02 0.96 6.40
N ILE A 121 4.16 1.40 7.32
CA ILE A 121 4.57 2.24 8.47
C ILE A 121 5.56 1.49 9.35
N VAL A 122 5.28 0.23 9.65
CA VAL A 122 6.17 -0.61 10.47
C VAL A 122 7.53 -0.76 9.81
N GLN A 123 7.58 -1.05 8.51
CA GLN A 123 8.84 -1.15 7.76
C GLN A 123 9.66 0.14 7.79
N ILE A 124 9.01 1.30 7.62
CA ILE A 124 9.69 2.60 7.70
C ILE A 124 10.21 2.84 9.12
N GLY A 125 9.40 2.54 10.13
CA GLY A 125 9.77 2.72 11.54
C GLY A 125 10.95 1.85 11.95
N GLN A 126 10.96 0.59 11.54
CA GLN A 126 12.04 -0.35 11.86
C GLN A 126 13.39 0.04 11.21
N LYS A 127 13.37 0.77 10.09
CA LYS A 127 14.59 1.32 9.47
C LYS A 127 15.17 2.51 10.26
N GLY A 128 14.39 3.21 11.07
CA GLY A 128 14.85 4.24 12.01
C GLY A 128 15.31 5.57 11.43
N PHE A 129 15.13 5.84 10.12
CA PHE A 129 15.55 7.10 9.51
C PHE A 129 14.46 8.17 9.52
N CYS A 130 13.27 7.83 9.01
CA CYS A 130 12.22 8.80 8.70
C CYS A 130 11.26 9.02 9.87
N ILE A 131 11.11 8.05 10.76
CA ILE A 131 10.10 8.03 11.81
C ILE A 131 10.75 7.73 13.16
N ASP A 132 10.46 8.54 14.18
CA ASP A 132 10.70 8.22 15.57
C ASP A 132 9.58 7.32 16.08
N CYS A 133 9.92 6.20 16.67
CA CYS A 133 9.00 5.15 17.09
C CYS A 133 8.91 5.07 18.62
N GLN A 134 7.69 4.82 19.14
CA GLN A 134 7.44 4.56 20.54
C GLN A 134 6.52 3.34 20.71
N GLY A 135 6.86 2.45 21.65
CA GLY A 135 6.16 1.18 21.84
C GLY A 135 6.87 -0.01 21.17
N ASN A 136 6.17 -1.14 21.06
CA ASN A 136 6.72 -2.35 20.44
C ASN A 136 6.47 -2.38 18.93
N TRP A 137 7.52 -2.12 18.17
CA TRP A 137 7.51 -2.11 16.70
C TRP A 137 7.95 -3.44 16.07
N GLY A 138 8.12 -4.48 16.89
CA GLY A 138 8.71 -5.74 16.46
C GLY A 138 10.22 -5.66 16.30
N ASN A 139 10.82 -6.75 15.85
CA ASN A 139 12.26 -6.82 15.65
C ASN A 139 12.55 -7.60 14.36
N ILE A 140 13.22 -6.96 13.41
CA ILE A 140 13.59 -7.57 12.13
C ILE A 140 14.54 -8.76 12.32
N LEU A 141 15.44 -8.69 13.31
CA LEU A 141 16.45 -9.71 13.52
C LEU A 141 15.89 -10.99 14.16
N THR A 142 14.94 -10.86 15.08
CA THR A 142 14.32 -12.00 15.77
C THR A 142 13.02 -12.46 15.10
N GLY A 143 12.46 -11.64 14.22
CA GLY A 143 11.16 -11.91 13.59
C GLY A 143 9.96 -11.65 14.51
N ASP A 144 10.15 -10.99 15.64
CA ASP A 144 9.07 -10.67 16.56
C ASP A 144 8.07 -9.71 15.91
N PRO A 145 6.75 -9.96 16.05
CA PRO A 145 5.73 -9.11 15.47
C PRO A 145 5.60 -7.78 16.23
N ASN A 146 5.13 -6.75 15.52
CA ASN A 146 4.77 -5.48 16.11
C ASN A 146 3.46 -5.57 16.91
N ALA A 147 3.29 -4.68 17.88
CA ALA A 147 2.04 -4.53 18.61
C ALA A 147 0.94 -3.93 17.70
N ALA A 148 -0.32 -4.06 18.14
CA ALA A 148 -1.44 -3.48 17.40
C ALA A 148 -1.31 -1.95 17.25
N PRO A 149 -1.79 -1.35 16.13
CA PRO A 149 -1.58 0.06 15.79
C PRO A 149 -2.16 1.05 16.81
N ARG A 150 -3.08 0.60 17.66
CA ARG A 150 -3.63 1.41 18.77
C ARG A 150 -2.67 1.58 19.95
N TYR A 151 -1.63 0.75 20.05
CA TYR A 151 -0.68 0.79 21.17
C TYR A 151 0.64 1.47 20.81
N ILE A 152 1.05 1.43 19.55
CA ILE A 152 2.29 2.01 19.07
C ILE A 152 2.07 3.44 18.58
N GLU A 153 3.11 4.26 18.72
CA GLU A 153 3.07 5.68 18.36
C GLU A 153 4.27 6.04 17.48
N ALA A 154 4.05 7.01 16.63
CA ALA A 154 5.08 7.51 15.72
C ALA A 154 4.98 9.02 15.54
N ARG A 155 6.10 9.63 15.16
CA ARG A 155 6.18 10.99 14.65
C ARG A 155 7.27 11.08 13.60
N LEU A 156 7.25 12.12 12.78
CA LEU A 156 8.35 12.39 11.86
C LEU A 156 9.63 12.73 12.62
N SER A 157 10.74 12.11 12.21
CA SER A 157 12.04 12.43 12.75
C SER A 157 12.48 13.84 12.32
N LYS A 158 13.41 14.45 13.03
CA LYS A 158 14.03 15.71 12.61
C LYS A 158 14.69 15.58 11.24
N PHE A 159 15.39 14.47 11.03
CA PHE A 159 16.00 14.13 9.75
C PHE A 159 14.97 14.14 8.61
N ALA A 160 13.84 13.47 8.77
CA ALA A 160 12.81 13.42 7.74
C ALA A 160 12.27 14.81 7.39
N LYS A 161 12.03 15.66 8.39
CA LYS A 161 11.52 17.02 8.18
C LYS A 161 12.48 17.91 7.39
N GLU A 162 13.78 17.78 7.64
CA GLU A 162 14.81 18.59 7.00
C GLU A 162 15.20 18.07 5.60
N VAL A 163 15.13 16.75 5.40
CA VAL A 163 15.69 16.09 4.21
C VAL A 163 14.64 15.75 3.17
N LEU A 164 13.44 15.32 3.61
CA LEU A 164 12.42 14.77 2.70
C LEU A 164 11.47 15.82 2.12
N PHE A 165 11.19 16.89 2.86
CA PHE A 165 10.12 17.81 2.51
C PHE A 165 10.63 19.17 2.08
N ASP A 166 10.40 19.53 0.83
CA ASP A 166 10.55 20.87 0.30
C ASP A 166 9.38 21.20 -0.64
N PRO A 167 8.31 21.82 -0.12
CA PRO A 167 7.09 22.09 -0.90
C PRO A 167 7.31 22.92 -2.16
N LYS A 168 8.42 23.68 -2.22
CA LYS A 168 8.70 24.58 -3.35
C LYS A 168 9.18 23.84 -4.60
N VAL A 169 9.79 22.68 -4.42
CA VAL A 169 10.35 21.88 -5.52
C VAL A 169 9.64 20.52 -5.67
N THR A 170 8.61 20.27 -4.88
CA THR A 170 7.81 19.04 -4.96
C THR A 170 6.82 19.11 -6.10
N ASN A 171 6.76 18.06 -6.92
CA ASN A 171 5.73 17.88 -7.94
C ASN A 171 4.48 17.27 -7.30
N TRP A 172 3.34 17.91 -7.53
CA TRP A 172 2.06 17.52 -6.92
C TRP A 172 1.11 16.93 -7.96
N ILE A 173 0.41 15.87 -7.58
CA ILE A 173 -0.69 15.29 -8.34
C ILE A 173 -1.95 15.23 -7.47
N THR A 174 -3.10 15.16 -8.12
CA THR A 174 -4.36 15.00 -7.42
C THR A 174 -4.49 13.55 -6.92
N SER A 175 -4.91 13.38 -5.66
CA SER A 175 -5.16 12.06 -5.07
C SER A 175 -6.27 11.29 -5.80
N TYR A 176 -6.34 9.98 -5.58
CA TYR A 176 -7.30 9.10 -6.26
C TYR A 176 -8.77 9.53 -6.08
N ASP A 177 -9.10 10.18 -4.96
CA ASP A 177 -10.44 10.67 -4.64
C ASP A 177 -10.73 12.09 -5.17
N GLY A 178 -9.76 12.73 -5.80
CA GLY A 178 -9.87 14.08 -6.35
C GLY A 178 -9.91 15.21 -5.32
N ARG A 179 -9.79 14.92 -4.01
CA ARG A 179 -9.99 15.90 -2.93
C ARG A 179 -8.70 16.51 -2.42
N ASN A 180 -7.62 15.76 -2.49
CA ASN A 180 -6.33 16.13 -1.94
C ASN A 180 -5.25 16.20 -3.01
N GLN A 181 -4.10 16.74 -2.66
CA GLN A 181 -2.89 16.67 -3.47
C GLN A 181 -1.86 15.79 -2.76
N GLU A 182 -1.19 14.94 -3.52
CA GLU A 182 -0.13 14.09 -3.05
C GLU A 182 1.16 14.32 -3.86
N PRO A 183 2.35 14.13 -3.27
CA PRO A 183 3.60 14.29 -4.00
C PRO A 183 3.83 13.11 -4.92
N THR A 184 4.22 13.38 -6.17
CA THR A 184 4.67 12.34 -7.10
C THR A 184 5.96 11.69 -6.61
N GLU A 185 6.86 12.52 -6.09
CA GLU A 185 8.16 12.17 -5.52
C GLU A 185 8.53 13.19 -4.45
N LEU A 186 9.37 12.81 -3.50
CA LEU A 186 9.89 13.75 -2.51
C LEU A 186 11.29 14.24 -2.93
N PRO A 187 11.57 15.55 -2.83
CA PRO A 187 12.86 16.13 -3.23
C PRO A 187 13.93 15.88 -2.16
N VAL A 188 14.35 14.64 -2.03
CA VAL A 188 15.25 14.19 -0.95
C VAL A 188 16.65 14.76 -1.13
N ARG A 189 17.20 15.43 -0.12
CA ARG A 189 18.55 16.01 -0.11
C ARG A 189 19.64 15.03 0.34
N PHE A 190 19.28 13.77 0.58
CA PHE A 190 20.15 12.72 1.06
C PHE A 190 19.89 11.43 0.27
N PRO A 191 20.89 10.63 -0.10
CA PRO A 191 20.69 9.41 -0.89
C PRO A 191 20.03 8.30 -0.06
N LEU A 192 18.76 8.49 0.27
CA LEU A 192 18.00 7.62 1.17
C LEU A 192 17.91 6.18 0.63
N LEU A 193 17.77 6.03 -0.69
CA LEU A 193 17.77 4.74 -1.36
C LEU A 193 19.01 3.91 -1.02
N LEU A 194 20.18 4.54 -1.06
CA LEU A 194 21.46 3.88 -0.77
C LEU A 194 21.63 3.60 0.73
N ALA A 195 21.20 4.54 1.58
CA ALA A 195 21.39 4.44 3.03
C ALA A 195 20.51 3.36 3.67
N GLN A 196 19.25 3.27 3.31
CA GLN A 196 18.32 2.34 3.95
C GLN A 196 18.11 1.04 3.18
N GLY A 197 18.61 0.94 1.95
CA GLY A 197 18.34 -0.15 1.05
C GLY A 197 16.84 -0.30 0.73
N THR A 198 16.51 -1.05 -0.28
CA THR A 198 15.12 -1.35 -0.61
C THR A 198 15.04 -2.63 -1.39
N GLU A 199 13.91 -3.30 -1.28
CA GLU A 199 13.60 -4.52 -2.03
C GLU A 199 12.21 -4.39 -2.64
N GLY A 200 12.00 -4.98 -3.82
CA GLY A 200 10.73 -4.98 -4.49
C GLY A 200 10.51 -6.32 -5.19
N ILE A 201 9.34 -6.89 -4.99
CA ILE A 201 8.88 -8.09 -5.69
C ILE A 201 7.66 -7.70 -6.50
N ALA A 202 7.70 -7.90 -7.79
CA ALA A 202 6.60 -7.65 -8.70
C ALA A 202 6.42 -8.82 -9.67
N VAL A 203 5.42 -8.74 -10.54
CA VAL A 203 5.18 -9.75 -11.56
C VAL A 203 6.41 -9.84 -12.47
N ASN A 204 7.07 -11.01 -12.50
CA ASN A 204 8.30 -11.30 -13.25
C ASN A 204 9.51 -10.40 -12.91
N LEU A 205 9.46 -9.69 -11.78
CA LEU A 205 10.56 -8.84 -11.36
C LEU A 205 10.83 -9.05 -9.86
N SER A 206 12.06 -9.46 -9.55
CA SER A 206 12.60 -9.43 -8.19
C SER A 206 13.87 -8.61 -8.21
N GLU A 207 13.80 -7.37 -7.74
CA GLU A 207 14.97 -6.50 -7.61
C GLU A 207 15.29 -6.29 -6.15
N VAL A 208 16.51 -6.61 -5.77
CA VAL A 208 17.07 -6.31 -4.46
C VAL A 208 18.10 -5.20 -4.65
N PHE A 209 17.72 -3.98 -4.35
CA PHE A 209 18.66 -2.87 -4.20
C PHE A 209 19.15 -2.85 -2.75
N ALA A 210 19.93 -3.83 -2.39
CA ALA A 210 20.68 -3.84 -1.15
C ALA A 210 22.13 -3.53 -1.46
N LEU A 211 22.56 -2.31 -1.26
CA LEU A 211 23.96 -2.08 -0.97
C LEU A 211 24.19 -2.60 0.46
N LYS A 212 24.63 -3.85 0.54
CA LYS A 212 25.24 -4.37 1.73
C LYS A 212 26.49 -3.54 2.01
N LEU A 213 26.38 -2.56 2.89
CA LEU A 213 27.53 -1.89 3.49
C LEU A 213 28.17 -2.79 4.56
N ASP A 214 28.36 -4.08 4.24
CA ASP A 214 28.90 -5.05 5.19
C ASP A 214 30.43 -4.95 5.36
N ASN A 215 31.09 -3.98 4.77
CA ASN A 215 32.52 -3.78 4.96
C ASN A 215 32.90 -2.29 4.81
N VAL A 216 32.57 -1.49 5.79
CA VAL A 216 33.35 -0.27 6.05
C VAL A 216 34.22 -0.57 7.29
N PRO A 217 35.54 -0.59 7.16
CA PRO A 217 36.46 -0.82 8.28
C PRO A 217 36.37 0.31 9.31
#